data_30f70f09b8c33476bdbb58531a5cd1da
#
_entry.id   30f70f09b8c33476bdbb58531a5cd1da
#
_cell.length_a   1.000
_cell.length_b   1.000
_cell.length_c   1.000
_cell.angle_alpha   90.00
_cell.angle_beta   90.00
_cell.angle_gamma   90.00
#
_symmetry.space_group_name_H-M   'P 1'
#
loop_
_entity.id
_entity.type
_entity.pdbx_description
1 polymer ?
#
loop_
_entity_poly.entity_id
_entity_poly.type
_entity_poly.pdbx_seq_one_letter_code
_entity_poly.pdbx_strand_id
1 'polypeptide(L)'
;MIKNSEDIKGMRVAGKLAAQTLEMIGEYVKPGISTGELDKICHAYIVEEIDCIPAPLNYKGFPKSICTSINQVVCHGIPTENRILKNNDILNIDVTVIKDGYHGDTSKMFMVGKAQPHAHRLVDITQECLYRGIAEVKPGARLGDIGHAIQVHAEGNHYSVVREYCGHGIGKVFHEDPQVLHYGQPNTGMSLQEGMC
;
A
#
# COMPACT_ATOMS: atom_id res chain seq x y z
N MET A 1 8.74 -8.52 -15.13
CA MET A 1 8.61 -9.60 -14.11
C MET A 1 9.94 -9.86 -13.41
N ILE A 2 10.97 -10.43 -14.05
CA ILE A 2 12.31 -10.59 -13.43
C ILE A 2 13.10 -9.29 -13.56
N LYS A 3 13.58 -8.76 -12.48
CA LYS A 3 14.37 -7.53 -12.39
C LYS A 3 15.86 -7.88 -12.29
N ASN A 4 16.70 -7.12 -12.99
CA ASN A 4 18.16 -7.24 -12.84
C ASN A 4 18.65 -6.44 -11.62
N SER A 5 19.95 -6.49 -11.34
CA SER A 5 20.53 -5.81 -10.18
C SER A 5 20.39 -4.29 -10.21
N GLU A 6 20.34 -3.68 -11.39
CA GLU A 6 20.15 -2.23 -11.56
C GLU A 6 18.68 -1.86 -11.29
N ASP A 7 17.74 -2.61 -11.86
CA ASP A 7 16.31 -2.44 -11.58
C ASP A 7 16.04 -2.52 -10.08
N ILE A 8 16.57 -3.52 -9.38
CA ILE A 8 16.42 -3.70 -7.93
C ILE A 8 16.97 -2.49 -7.16
N LYS A 9 18.11 -1.93 -7.57
CA LYS A 9 18.67 -0.71 -6.95
C LYS A 9 17.71 0.47 -7.12
N GLY A 10 17.23 0.70 -8.34
CA GLY A 10 16.28 1.76 -8.64
C GLY A 10 14.98 1.63 -7.83
N MET A 11 14.42 0.43 -7.77
CA MET A 11 13.21 0.14 -6.99
C MET A 11 13.43 0.33 -5.48
N ARG A 12 14.61 -0.02 -4.94
CA ARG A 12 14.93 0.25 -3.53
C ARG A 12 14.96 1.75 -3.21
N VAL A 13 15.46 2.57 -4.14
CA VAL A 13 15.44 4.03 -3.99
C VAL A 13 14.00 4.53 -4.00
N ALA A 14 13.21 4.16 -5.01
CA ALA A 14 11.82 4.57 -5.12
C ALA A 14 10.98 4.12 -3.91
N GLY A 15 11.10 2.87 -3.47
CA GLY A 15 10.41 2.34 -2.30
C GLY A 15 10.79 3.07 -1.00
N LYS A 16 12.08 3.42 -0.82
CA LYS A 16 12.52 4.22 0.32
C LYS A 16 11.89 5.62 0.31
N LEU A 17 11.81 6.27 -0.83
CA LEU A 17 11.23 7.60 -0.97
C LEU A 17 9.71 7.58 -0.73
N ALA A 18 9.01 6.55 -1.18
CA ALA A 18 7.61 6.33 -0.85
C ALA A 18 7.39 6.17 0.67
N ALA A 19 8.23 5.36 1.33
CA ALA A 19 8.16 5.17 2.78
C ALA A 19 8.44 6.47 3.55
N GLN A 20 9.43 7.27 3.14
CA GLN A 20 9.71 8.59 3.72
C GLN A 20 8.52 9.54 3.61
N THR A 21 7.78 9.49 2.50
CA THR A 21 6.55 10.29 2.36
C THR A 21 5.49 9.88 3.39
N LEU A 22 5.33 8.56 3.66
CA LEU A 22 4.42 8.09 4.70
C LEU A 22 4.87 8.46 6.12
N GLU A 23 6.16 8.49 6.39
CA GLU A 23 6.70 8.95 7.67
C GLU A 23 6.42 10.45 7.86
N MET A 24 6.73 11.26 6.87
CA MET A 24 6.49 12.71 6.87
C MET A 24 5.01 13.04 7.09
N ILE A 25 4.10 12.45 6.29
CA ILE A 25 2.68 12.79 6.37
C ILE A 25 2.04 12.36 7.68
N GLY A 26 2.61 11.36 8.36
CA GLY A 26 2.12 10.90 9.66
C GLY A 26 2.04 11.99 10.71
N GLU A 27 2.91 12.99 10.65
CA GLU A 27 2.93 14.14 11.59
C GLU A 27 1.73 15.07 11.43
N TYR A 28 1.09 15.04 10.26
CA TYR A 28 -0.07 15.87 9.92
C TYR A 28 -1.41 15.15 10.14
N VAL A 29 -1.41 13.84 10.32
CA VAL A 29 -2.65 13.06 10.49
C VAL A 29 -3.24 13.30 11.89
N LYS A 30 -4.24 14.18 11.95
CA LYS A 30 -4.94 14.53 13.18
C LYS A 30 -6.39 14.91 12.90
N PRO A 31 -7.28 14.87 13.90
CA PRO A 31 -8.64 15.39 13.74
C PRO A 31 -8.65 16.84 13.26
N GLY A 32 -9.51 17.16 12.31
CA GLY A 32 -9.70 18.51 11.78
C GLY A 32 -8.98 18.80 10.46
N ILE A 33 -7.99 17.98 10.04
CA ILE A 33 -7.38 18.11 8.71
C ILE A 33 -8.27 17.46 7.64
N SER A 34 -8.30 18.02 6.43
CA SER A 34 -8.97 17.39 5.30
C SER A 34 -8.04 16.40 4.57
N THR A 35 -8.62 15.42 3.90
CA THR A 35 -7.84 14.52 3.04
C THR A 35 -7.25 15.27 1.84
N GLY A 36 -7.92 16.34 1.37
CA GLY A 36 -7.38 17.21 0.32
C GLY A 36 -6.14 17.98 0.75
N GLU A 37 -6.08 18.41 2.01
CA GLU A 37 -4.90 19.07 2.58
C GLU A 37 -3.74 18.07 2.73
N LEU A 38 -3.99 16.83 3.18
CA LEU A 38 -2.98 15.77 3.20
C LEU A 38 -2.40 15.50 1.81
N ASP A 39 -3.25 15.45 0.79
CA ASP A 39 -2.80 15.28 -0.60
C ASP A 39 -1.89 16.43 -1.07
N LYS A 40 -2.22 17.68 -0.76
CA LYS A 40 -1.39 18.84 -1.10
C LYS A 40 -0.02 18.78 -0.42
N ILE A 41 0.02 18.43 0.86
CA ILE A 41 1.28 18.27 1.62
C ILE A 41 2.13 17.16 1.01
N CYS A 42 1.54 15.99 0.72
CA CYS A 42 2.25 14.89 0.05
C CYS A 42 2.71 15.28 -1.35
N HIS A 43 1.89 15.98 -2.13
CA HIS A 43 2.27 16.43 -3.47
C HIS A 43 3.49 17.33 -3.44
N ALA A 44 3.47 18.36 -2.59
CA ALA A 44 4.61 19.28 -2.44
C ALA A 44 5.87 18.53 -2.02
N TYR A 45 5.78 17.65 -1.02
CA TYR A 45 6.92 16.85 -0.57
C TYR A 45 7.48 15.94 -1.66
N ILE A 46 6.60 15.24 -2.37
CA ILE A 46 7.00 14.31 -3.45
C ILE A 46 7.70 15.05 -4.60
N VAL A 47 7.17 16.22 -4.99
CA VAL A 47 7.68 16.94 -6.16
C VAL A 47 8.86 17.85 -5.80
N GLU A 48 8.76 18.61 -4.71
CA GLU A 48 9.69 19.69 -4.39
C GLU A 48 10.85 19.22 -3.50
N GLU A 49 10.59 18.30 -2.54
CA GLU A 49 11.61 17.90 -1.57
C GLU A 49 12.38 16.63 -1.99
N ILE A 50 11.67 15.62 -2.52
CA ILE A 50 12.32 14.36 -2.91
C ILE A 50 12.49 14.17 -4.41
N ASP A 51 12.09 15.16 -5.21
CA ASP A 51 12.23 15.18 -6.68
C ASP A 51 11.73 13.88 -7.32
N CYS A 52 10.46 13.55 -7.04
CA CYS A 52 9.76 12.40 -7.58
C CYS A 52 8.48 12.82 -8.30
N ILE A 53 7.91 11.87 -9.07
CA ILE A 53 6.60 12.04 -9.69
C ILE A 53 5.58 11.24 -8.87
N PRO A 54 4.46 11.83 -8.42
CA PRO A 54 3.37 11.07 -7.80
C PRO A 54 2.68 10.21 -8.86
N ALA A 55 2.87 8.89 -8.78
CA ALA A 55 2.40 7.96 -9.79
C ALA A 55 0.87 7.91 -9.97
N PRO A 56 0.04 8.07 -8.91
CA PRO A 56 -1.41 8.07 -9.07
C PRO A 56 -1.96 9.25 -9.87
N LEU A 57 -1.28 10.41 -9.83
CA LEU A 57 -1.78 11.63 -10.46
C LEU A 57 -1.94 11.46 -11.98
N ASN A 58 -3.16 11.60 -12.47
CA ASN A 58 -3.57 11.39 -13.85
C ASN A 58 -3.49 9.92 -14.35
N TYR A 59 -3.10 8.97 -13.48
CA TYR A 59 -3.12 7.56 -13.84
C TYR A 59 -4.56 7.07 -14.00
N LYS A 60 -4.93 6.65 -15.23
CA LYS A 60 -6.30 6.24 -15.59
C LYS A 60 -7.38 7.24 -15.14
N GLY A 61 -7.04 8.53 -15.13
CA GLY A 61 -7.96 9.60 -14.75
C GLY A 61 -8.06 9.89 -13.25
N PHE A 62 -7.23 9.25 -12.40
CA PHE A 62 -7.20 9.56 -10.97
C PHE A 62 -6.67 10.97 -10.74
N PRO A 63 -7.39 11.85 -10.00
CA PRO A 63 -7.11 13.31 -10.01
C PRO A 63 -6.17 13.78 -8.90
N LYS A 64 -5.55 12.88 -8.13
CA LYS A 64 -4.82 13.20 -6.91
C LYS A 64 -3.47 12.48 -6.84
N SER A 65 -2.59 12.94 -5.96
CA SER A 65 -1.21 12.44 -5.83
C SER A 65 -1.07 11.23 -4.94
N ILE A 66 -2.01 11.03 -4.01
CA ILE A 66 -2.07 9.89 -3.09
C ILE A 66 -3.50 9.37 -3.01
N CYS A 67 -3.68 8.16 -2.46
CA CYS A 67 -5.00 7.68 -2.06
C CYS A 67 -5.20 7.84 -0.55
N THR A 68 -6.44 8.19 -0.14
CA THR A 68 -6.83 8.33 1.28
C THR A 68 -8.13 7.58 1.54
N SER A 69 -8.02 6.42 2.18
CA SER A 69 -9.16 5.53 2.40
C SER A 69 -9.53 5.50 3.89
N ILE A 70 -10.69 6.07 4.22
CA ILE A 70 -11.15 6.25 5.61
C ILE A 70 -12.18 5.19 5.96
N ASN A 71 -12.00 4.54 7.09
CA ASN A 71 -12.93 3.58 7.69
C ASN A 71 -13.33 2.45 6.71
N GLN A 72 -14.58 2.45 6.21
CA GLN A 72 -15.10 1.43 5.31
C GLN A 72 -14.64 1.55 3.85
N VAL A 73 -13.91 2.60 3.49
CA VAL A 73 -13.32 2.73 2.14
C VAL A 73 -12.16 1.75 2.04
N VAL A 74 -12.29 0.74 1.18
CA VAL A 74 -11.32 -0.36 1.09
C VAL A 74 -9.97 0.12 0.54
N CYS A 75 -9.98 0.85 -0.58
CA CYS A 75 -8.78 1.42 -1.22
C CYS A 75 -9.18 2.53 -2.20
N HIS A 76 -8.19 3.20 -2.81
CA HIS A 76 -8.34 4.21 -3.85
C HIS A 76 -9.26 5.38 -3.47
N GLY A 77 -9.39 5.69 -2.18
CA GLY A 77 -10.16 6.86 -1.74
C GLY A 77 -9.55 8.14 -2.31
N ILE A 78 -10.39 8.98 -2.96
CA ILE A 78 -9.95 10.22 -3.61
C ILE A 78 -9.89 11.33 -2.56
N PRO A 79 -8.71 11.93 -2.33
CA PRO A 79 -8.57 13.09 -1.44
C PRO A 79 -9.46 14.26 -1.82
N THR A 80 -10.11 14.87 -0.82
CA THR A 80 -11.00 16.02 -1.02
C THR A 80 -11.01 16.95 0.20
N GLU A 81 -11.17 18.25 -0.04
CA GLU A 81 -11.31 19.26 1.02
C GLU A 81 -12.57 19.05 1.88
N ASN A 82 -13.58 18.39 1.32
CA ASN A 82 -14.84 18.15 2.02
C ASN A 82 -14.79 16.98 3.01
N ARG A 83 -13.74 16.16 2.98
CA ARG A 83 -13.58 15.04 3.90
C ARG A 83 -12.58 15.39 5.00
N ILE A 84 -13.13 15.85 6.12
CA ILE A 84 -12.37 16.20 7.32
C ILE A 84 -12.22 14.96 8.20
N LEU A 85 -10.99 14.69 8.65
CA LEU A 85 -10.70 13.61 9.59
C LEU A 85 -11.31 13.90 10.97
N LYS A 86 -11.88 12.88 11.58
CA LYS A 86 -12.50 12.95 12.90
C LYS A 86 -11.77 12.04 13.88
N ASN A 87 -11.91 12.36 15.15
CA ASN A 87 -11.48 11.45 16.21
C ASN A 87 -12.20 10.09 16.05
N ASN A 88 -11.48 9.00 16.21
CA ASN A 88 -11.87 7.60 15.97
C ASN A 88 -11.86 7.14 14.50
N ASP A 89 -11.55 7.97 13.53
CA ASP A 89 -11.30 7.47 12.17
C ASP A 89 -10.03 6.62 12.13
N ILE A 90 -10.03 5.63 11.26
CA ILE A 90 -8.81 4.99 10.78
C ILE A 90 -8.62 5.37 9.32
N LEU A 91 -7.39 5.66 8.92
CA LEU A 91 -7.06 6.16 7.59
C LEU A 91 -5.93 5.34 6.99
N ASN A 92 -6.16 4.75 5.83
CA ASN A 92 -5.07 4.28 4.98
C ASN A 92 -4.61 5.43 4.08
N ILE A 93 -3.32 5.73 4.11
CA ILE A 93 -2.67 6.58 3.10
C ILE A 93 -1.80 5.67 2.24
N ASP A 94 -2.01 5.74 0.94
CA ASP A 94 -1.34 4.93 -0.05
C ASP A 94 -0.55 5.84 -1.00
N VAL A 95 0.75 5.62 -1.07
CA VAL A 95 1.72 6.47 -1.75
C VAL A 95 2.49 5.66 -2.78
N THR A 96 2.41 6.09 -4.02
CA THR A 96 3.29 5.57 -5.07
C THR A 96 4.05 6.72 -5.71
N VAL A 97 5.37 6.60 -5.75
CA VAL A 97 6.25 7.57 -6.39
C VAL A 97 7.02 6.94 -7.54
N ILE A 98 7.40 7.77 -8.53
CA ILE A 98 8.30 7.38 -9.61
C ILE A 98 9.60 8.14 -9.41
N LYS A 99 10.72 7.41 -9.29
CA LYS A 99 12.08 7.95 -9.28
C LYS A 99 12.91 7.26 -10.36
N ASP A 100 13.47 8.05 -11.26
CA ASP A 100 14.31 7.56 -12.37
C ASP A 100 13.64 6.44 -13.19
N GLY A 101 12.31 6.54 -13.36
CA GLY A 101 11.49 5.57 -14.08
C GLY A 101 11.09 4.32 -13.30
N TYR A 102 11.45 4.20 -12.01
CA TYR A 102 11.04 3.08 -11.13
C TYR A 102 9.95 3.50 -10.17
N HIS A 103 8.97 2.64 -9.97
CA HIS A 103 7.89 2.86 -9.02
C HIS A 103 8.26 2.30 -7.65
N GLY A 104 7.92 3.06 -6.61
CA GLY A 104 7.92 2.62 -5.22
C GLY A 104 6.53 2.83 -4.66
N ASP A 105 5.91 1.76 -4.19
CA ASP A 105 4.51 1.72 -3.77
C ASP A 105 4.41 1.16 -2.36
N THR A 106 3.76 1.90 -1.46
CA THR A 106 3.57 1.48 -0.08
C THR A 106 2.43 2.24 0.57
N SER A 107 1.75 1.58 1.51
CA SER A 107 0.68 2.20 2.27
C SER A 107 0.83 1.99 3.77
N LYS A 108 0.18 2.85 4.55
CA LYS A 108 0.18 2.76 6.02
C LYS A 108 -1.16 3.14 6.59
N MET A 109 -1.57 2.41 7.64
CA MET A 109 -2.73 2.77 8.44
C MET A 109 -2.35 3.78 9.54
N PHE A 110 -3.18 4.79 9.68
CA PHE A 110 -3.06 5.82 10.73
C PHE A 110 -4.32 5.83 11.61
N MET A 111 -4.11 5.89 12.92
CA MET A 111 -5.18 6.10 13.89
C MET A 111 -5.39 7.60 14.07
N VAL A 112 -6.59 8.09 13.83
CA VAL A 112 -6.92 9.51 13.97
C VAL A 112 -7.45 9.78 15.37
N GLY A 113 -6.61 10.35 16.24
CA GLY A 113 -6.94 10.53 17.65
C GLY A 113 -7.02 9.19 18.40
N LYS A 114 -8.12 8.99 19.15
CA LYS A 114 -8.35 7.74 19.91
C LYS A 114 -9.20 6.79 19.07
N ALA A 115 -8.59 5.82 18.42
CA ALA A 115 -9.33 4.79 17.71
C ALA A 115 -9.99 3.79 18.68
N GLN A 116 -11.09 3.18 18.24
CA GLN A 116 -11.81 2.17 19.02
C GLN A 116 -11.04 0.84 19.07
N PRO A 117 -11.18 0.03 20.13
CA PRO A 117 -10.47 -1.25 20.26
C PRO A 117 -10.64 -2.19 19.06
N HIS A 118 -11.83 -2.24 18.47
CA HIS A 118 -12.08 -3.08 17.28
C HIS A 118 -11.33 -2.59 16.05
N ALA A 119 -11.10 -1.26 15.92
CA ALA A 119 -10.32 -0.69 14.84
C ALA A 119 -8.83 -0.99 15.00
N HIS A 120 -8.29 -0.87 16.22
CA HIS A 120 -6.92 -1.32 16.53
C HIS A 120 -6.74 -2.79 16.18
N ARG A 121 -7.65 -3.66 16.66
CA ARG A 121 -7.59 -5.09 16.36
C ARG A 121 -7.59 -5.39 14.87
N LEU A 122 -8.43 -4.70 14.08
CA LEU A 122 -8.45 -4.87 12.62
C LEU A 122 -7.10 -4.51 11.99
N VAL A 123 -6.53 -3.37 12.37
CA VAL A 123 -5.25 -2.90 11.83
C VAL A 123 -4.11 -3.84 12.22
N ASP A 124 -4.05 -4.27 13.48
CA ASP A 124 -3.02 -5.16 14.00
C ASP A 124 -3.06 -6.52 13.27
N ILE A 125 -4.24 -7.14 13.17
CA ILE A 125 -4.39 -8.42 12.45
C ILE A 125 -4.06 -8.28 10.96
N THR A 126 -4.43 -7.15 10.34
CA THR A 126 -4.09 -6.90 8.92
C THR A 126 -2.58 -6.76 8.74
N GLN A 127 -1.90 -6.09 9.67
CA GLN A 127 -0.44 -6.00 9.63
C GLN A 127 0.23 -7.36 9.85
N GLU A 128 -0.29 -8.19 10.75
CA GLU A 128 0.17 -9.57 10.91
C GLU A 128 -0.04 -10.40 9.64
N CYS A 129 -1.18 -10.22 8.94
CA CYS A 129 -1.43 -10.85 7.64
C CYS A 129 -0.34 -10.49 6.63
N LEU A 130 0.05 -9.22 6.55
CA LEU A 130 1.12 -8.74 5.67
C LEU A 130 2.44 -9.47 5.97
N TYR A 131 2.86 -9.51 7.22
CA TYR A 131 4.13 -10.16 7.60
C TYR A 131 4.10 -11.68 7.38
N ARG A 132 2.97 -12.33 7.58
CA ARG A 132 2.79 -13.75 7.26
C ARG A 132 2.89 -14.01 5.76
N GLY A 133 2.28 -13.16 4.93
CA GLY A 133 2.43 -13.23 3.48
C GLY A 133 3.87 -13.04 3.04
N ILE A 134 4.57 -12.04 3.59
CA ILE A 134 6.00 -11.78 3.30
C ILE A 134 6.88 -12.97 3.68
N ALA A 135 6.60 -13.66 4.78
CA ALA A 135 7.38 -14.82 5.23
C ALA A 135 7.34 -16.00 4.24
N GLU A 136 6.30 -16.08 3.41
CA GLU A 136 6.21 -17.09 2.35
C GLU A 136 6.98 -16.69 1.07
N VAL A 137 7.47 -15.46 0.97
CA VAL A 137 8.17 -14.98 -0.24
C VAL A 137 9.61 -15.49 -0.25
N LYS A 138 9.81 -16.58 -1.00
CA LYS A 138 11.13 -17.20 -1.21
C LYS A 138 11.16 -17.90 -2.57
N PRO A 139 12.34 -18.08 -3.19
CA PRO A 139 12.45 -18.84 -4.42
C PRO A 139 11.85 -20.24 -4.27
N GLY A 140 11.00 -20.63 -5.25
CA GLY A 140 10.31 -21.91 -5.28
C GLY A 140 8.95 -21.95 -4.58
N ALA A 141 8.62 -21.00 -3.69
CA ALA A 141 7.27 -20.84 -3.18
C ALA A 141 6.31 -20.42 -4.31
N ARG A 142 5.02 -20.49 -4.07
CA ARG A 142 4.01 -20.14 -5.06
C ARG A 142 3.14 -18.99 -4.57
N LEU A 143 2.51 -18.27 -5.51
CA LEU A 143 1.62 -17.16 -5.16
C LEU A 143 0.46 -17.60 -4.25
N GLY A 144 -0.04 -18.82 -4.43
CA GLY A 144 -1.08 -19.39 -3.57
C GLY A 144 -0.64 -19.58 -2.11
N ASP A 145 0.66 -19.77 -1.85
CA ASP A 145 1.19 -19.88 -0.48
C ASP A 145 1.04 -18.56 0.27
N ILE A 146 1.34 -17.44 -0.41
CA ILE A 146 1.17 -16.08 0.13
C ILE A 146 -0.30 -15.84 0.48
N GLY A 147 -1.19 -16.04 -0.50
CA GLY A 147 -2.63 -15.82 -0.31
C GLY A 147 -3.21 -16.72 0.79
N HIS A 148 -2.78 -17.97 0.85
CA HIS A 148 -3.22 -18.92 1.88
C HIS A 148 -2.80 -18.47 3.28
N ALA A 149 -1.54 -18.07 3.47
CA ALA A 149 -1.04 -17.60 4.77
C ALA A 149 -1.81 -16.39 5.29
N ILE A 150 -2.12 -15.43 4.40
CA ILE A 150 -2.94 -14.25 4.71
C ILE A 150 -4.37 -14.68 5.09
N GLN A 151 -5.00 -15.48 4.24
CA GLN A 151 -6.40 -15.90 4.41
C GLN A 151 -6.61 -16.67 5.71
N VAL A 152 -5.79 -17.66 6.00
CA VAL A 152 -5.90 -18.48 7.22
C VAL A 152 -5.80 -17.61 8.46
N HIS A 153 -4.89 -16.65 8.47
CA HIS A 153 -4.74 -15.77 9.62
C HIS A 153 -5.93 -14.82 9.80
N ALA A 154 -6.38 -14.18 8.71
CA ALA A 154 -7.52 -13.27 8.75
C ALA A 154 -8.80 -13.99 9.17
N GLU A 155 -9.13 -15.12 8.53
CA GLU A 155 -10.34 -15.89 8.81
C GLU A 155 -10.31 -16.53 10.20
N GLY A 156 -9.15 -17.01 10.66
CA GLY A 156 -8.95 -17.50 12.02
C GLY A 156 -9.14 -16.43 13.10
N ASN A 157 -9.04 -15.17 12.74
CA ASN A 157 -9.34 -14.01 13.57
C ASN A 157 -10.74 -13.43 13.34
N HIS A 158 -11.61 -14.13 12.61
CA HIS A 158 -12.99 -13.75 12.29
C HIS A 158 -13.09 -12.53 11.35
N TYR A 159 -12.10 -12.31 10.49
CA TYR A 159 -12.15 -11.36 9.40
C TYR A 159 -12.26 -12.10 8.06
N SER A 160 -12.70 -11.42 7.03
CA SER A 160 -12.66 -11.90 5.65
C SER A 160 -11.59 -11.17 4.85
N VAL A 161 -11.09 -11.79 3.79
CA VAL A 161 -10.16 -11.14 2.86
C VAL A 161 -10.91 -10.52 1.68
N VAL A 162 -10.44 -9.36 1.23
CA VAL A 162 -10.97 -8.69 0.04
C VAL A 162 -10.58 -9.51 -1.20
N ARG A 163 -11.55 -9.72 -2.11
CA ARG A 163 -11.39 -10.56 -3.30
C ARG A 163 -11.36 -9.77 -4.59
N GLU A 164 -11.89 -8.56 -4.58
CA GLU A 164 -12.01 -7.67 -5.74
C GLU A 164 -10.73 -6.90 -6.06
N TYR A 165 -9.82 -6.82 -5.10
CA TYR A 165 -8.53 -6.18 -5.21
C TYR A 165 -7.43 -7.13 -4.78
N CYS A 166 -6.22 -6.92 -5.30
CA CYS A 166 -5.06 -7.76 -4.99
C CYS A 166 -3.77 -6.95 -5.09
N GLY A 167 -2.70 -7.54 -4.60
CA GLY A 167 -1.36 -7.06 -4.89
C GLY A 167 -0.96 -7.34 -6.34
N HIS A 168 0.12 -6.76 -6.78
CA HIS A 168 0.59 -6.85 -8.16
C HIS A 168 2.11 -6.75 -8.26
N GLY A 169 2.66 -7.23 -9.36
CA GLY A 169 4.04 -6.94 -9.71
C GLY A 169 4.24 -5.45 -9.98
N ILE A 170 5.44 -4.95 -9.74
CA ILE A 170 5.80 -3.55 -9.89
C ILE A 170 7.22 -3.38 -10.44
N GLY A 171 7.50 -2.25 -11.07
CA GLY A 171 8.82 -1.95 -11.61
C GLY A 171 8.85 -0.62 -12.36
N LYS A 172 9.19 -0.67 -13.64
CA LYS A 172 9.10 0.50 -14.54
C LYS A 172 7.67 0.78 -14.99
N VAL A 173 6.77 -0.17 -14.76
CA VAL A 173 5.33 -0.02 -14.95
C VAL A 173 4.67 -0.10 -13.58
N PHE A 174 3.65 0.73 -13.36
CA PHE A 174 2.97 0.82 -12.06
C PHE A 174 2.35 -0.53 -11.67
N HIS A 175 1.56 -1.13 -12.56
CA HIS A 175 0.93 -2.43 -12.34
C HIS A 175 1.46 -3.42 -13.38
N GLU A 176 2.24 -4.38 -12.93
CA GLU A 176 2.76 -5.48 -13.74
C GLU A 176 2.15 -6.82 -13.26
N ASP A 177 2.18 -7.82 -14.12
CA ASP A 177 1.97 -9.19 -13.68
C ASP A 177 3.10 -9.65 -12.72
N PRO A 178 2.81 -10.59 -11.81
CA PRO A 178 1.53 -11.28 -11.61
C PRO A 178 0.58 -10.52 -10.66
N GLN A 179 -0.69 -10.91 -10.67
CA GLN A 179 -1.60 -10.59 -9.59
C GLN A 179 -1.26 -11.43 -8.36
N VAL A 180 -1.22 -10.81 -7.19
CA VAL A 180 -0.92 -11.45 -5.91
C VAL A 180 -2.17 -11.39 -5.03
N LEU A 181 -2.95 -12.48 -5.05
CA LEU A 181 -4.21 -12.56 -4.30
C LEU A 181 -3.95 -12.70 -2.81
N HIS A 182 -4.87 -12.16 -2.00
CA HIS A 182 -4.83 -12.27 -0.53
C HIS A 182 -5.51 -13.57 -0.02
N TYR A 183 -5.84 -14.49 -0.91
CA TYR A 183 -6.42 -15.80 -0.64
C TYR A 183 -5.88 -16.82 -1.62
N GLY A 184 -5.97 -18.10 -1.28
CA GLY A 184 -5.50 -19.15 -2.18
C GLY A 184 -5.35 -20.50 -1.51
N GLN A 185 -4.86 -21.45 -2.28
CA GLN A 185 -4.51 -22.79 -1.81
C GLN A 185 -2.99 -22.98 -1.83
N PRO A 186 -2.43 -23.69 -0.85
CA PRO A 186 -1.00 -23.99 -0.83
C PRO A 186 -0.54 -24.69 -2.09
N ASN A 187 0.68 -24.42 -2.50
CA ASN A 187 1.32 -25.03 -3.67
C ASN A 187 0.62 -24.77 -5.00
N THR A 188 -0.17 -23.69 -5.12
CA THR A 188 -0.85 -23.29 -6.36
C THR A 188 -0.35 -21.97 -6.92
N GLY A 189 -0.65 -21.73 -8.19
CA GLY A 189 -0.27 -20.49 -8.87
C GLY A 189 1.18 -20.49 -9.36
N MET A 190 1.65 -19.30 -9.79
CA MET A 190 2.99 -19.10 -10.32
C MET A 190 4.05 -19.35 -9.24
N SER A 191 5.14 -20.01 -9.62
CA SER A 191 6.30 -20.19 -8.75
C SER A 191 7.13 -18.91 -8.69
N LEU A 192 7.50 -18.49 -7.49
CA LEU A 192 8.36 -17.34 -7.27
C LEU A 192 9.80 -17.63 -7.66
N GLN A 193 10.43 -16.67 -8.30
CA GLN A 193 11.82 -16.74 -8.74
C GLN A 193 12.58 -15.52 -8.21
N GLU A 194 13.88 -15.69 -8.05
CA GLU A 194 14.76 -14.59 -7.69
C GLU A 194 14.67 -13.44 -8.70
N GLY A 195 14.59 -12.22 -8.22
CA GLY A 195 14.41 -11.01 -9.04
C GLY A 195 12.96 -10.64 -9.36
N MET A 196 11.97 -11.37 -8.89
CA MET A 196 10.57 -10.92 -8.95
C MET A 196 10.31 -9.81 -7.93
N CYS A 197 9.53 -8.81 -8.33
CA CYS A 197 9.06 -7.71 -7.50
C CYS A 197 7.60 -7.42 -7.78
#